data_b89ef65534a36b1d08308ca9906d7e36
#
_entry.id   b89ef65534a36b1d08308ca9906d7e36
#
_cell.length_a   1.000
_cell.length_b   1.000
_cell.length_c   1.000
_cell.angle_alpha   90.00
_cell.angle_beta   90.00
_cell.angle_gamma   90.00
#
_symmetry.space_group_name_H-M   'P 1'
#
loop_
_entity.id
_entity.type
_entity.pdbx_description
1 polymer ?
#
loop_
_entity_poly.entity_id
_entity_poly.type
_entity_poly.pdbx_seq_one_letter_code
_entity_poly.pdbx_strand_id
1 'polypeptide(L)'
;MVIDDGSRRRLQLVQGLQWLRAAGGDPFAALLRDHDEDQPALYARLRERGPIWRSDTGTWVVARHGAAAALMADPAFEARLCDWRPLGMPVMPLTERDLGLQPEQRAVLSDLARSWVGETALTRHEPRLTTAAGRTLDRFGGEELDLATVAADMSMAMLTELLALPAACGPRLAEQASRAAPAVDSLLCPQGLHRTDEMLTAIDDLRDLFDGQPLHLVLGLVGARICVDLLCNALVALLAEPARWTELRAEPGHVAAIVTETLRYDPPVRVQLMVAVRDTTVHNVTIMAGDQVALLIGPANRDPDVFEAPDTFRPGRPPAPGGAVLVPGWPGAFFLPLARAQAAVALTALVTRFPGLTAAGPVVRKVRAPVSHGVRRLPART
;
A
#
# COMPACT_ATOMS: atom_id res chain seq x y z
N MET A 1 -22.05 5.55 -8.19
CA MET A 1 -22.76 5.15 -6.93
C MET A 1 -22.80 6.35 -5.99
N VAL A 2 -23.94 6.68 -5.37
CA VAL A 2 -24.08 7.84 -4.45
C VAL A 2 -24.29 7.31 -3.03
N ILE A 3 -23.60 7.90 -2.06
CA ILE A 3 -23.73 7.53 -0.65
C ILE A 3 -25.05 8.09 -0.11
N ASP A 4 -25.87 7.25 0.53
CA ASP A 4 -27.07 7.68 1.24
C ASP A 4 -26.74 8.48 2.52
N ASP A 5 -27.72 9.24 3.02
CA ASP A 5 -27.55 10.09 4.22
C ASP A 5 -27.23 9.29 5.48
N GLY A 6 -27.72 8.05 5.60
CA GLY A 6 -27.42 7.17 6.71
C GLY A 6 -25.94 6.75 6.72
N SER A 7 -25.41 6.40 5.56
CA SER A 7 -23.98 6.08 5.38
C SER A 7 -23.09 7.30 5.62
N ARG A 8 -23.49 8.49 5.14
CA ARG A 8 -22.78 9.76 5.42
C ARG A 8 -22.62 10.02 6.91
N ARG A 9 -23.71 9.90 7.67
CA ARG A 9 -23.69 10.08 9.14
C ARG A 9 -22.81 9.05 9.83
N ARG A 10 -22.85 7.78 9.39
CA ARG A 10 -22.01 6.71 9.94
C ARG A 10 -20.52 6.99 9.73
N LEU A 11 -20.11 7.39 8.53
CA LEU A 11 -18.71 7.73 8.24
C LEU A 11 -18.20 8.85 9.12
N GLN A 12 -18.99 9.90 9.32
CA GLN A 12 -18.64 11.02 10.22
C GLN A 12 -18.55 10.57 11.69
N LEU A 13 -19.46 9.70 12.14
CA LEU A 13 -19.43 9.18 13.51
C LEU A 13 -18.18 8.33 13.74
N VAL A 14 -17.85 7.38 12.83
CA VAL A 14 -16.64 6.57 12.93
C VAL A 14 -15.40 7.44 12.97
N GLN A 15 -15.32 8.44 12.11
CA GLN A 15 -14.21 9.39 12.12
C GLN A 15 -14.08 10.12 13.46
N GLY A 16 -15.17 10.65 13.99
CA GLY A 16 -15.17 11.34 15.30
C GLY A 16 -14.72 10.41 16.44
N LEU A 17 -15.18 9.15 16.42
CA LEU A 17 -14.79 8.15 17.41
C LEU A 17 -13.31 7.75 17.30
N GLN A 18 -12.76 7.61 16.09
CA GLN A 18 -11.32 7.37 15.90
C GLN A 18 -10.49 8.53 16.48
N TRP A 19 -10.91 9.77 16.27
CA TRP A 19 -10.26 10.94 16.85
C TRP A 19 -10.32 10.94 18.38
N LEU A 20 -11.47 10.62 18.94
CA LEU A 20 -11.65 10.57 20.40
C LEU A 20 -10.77 9.47 21.03
N ARG A 21 -10.69 8.27 20.42
CA ARG A 21 -9.87 7.18 20.92
C ARG A 21 -8.37 7.48 20.79
N ALA A 22 -7.95 8.11 19.70
CA ALA A 22 -6.59 8.58 19.52
C ALA A 22 -6.20 9.62 20.59
N ALA A 23 -7.08 10.58 20.87
CA ALA A 23 -6.89 11.57 21.93
C ALA A 23 -6.86 10.93 23.34
N GLY A 24 -7.56 9.81 23.52
CA GLY A 24 -7.51 8.98 24.73
C GLY A 24 -6.23 8.14 24.89
N GLY A 25 -5.31 8.19 23.90
CA GLY A 25 -4.01 7.52 23.97
C GLY A 25 -3.96 6.14 23.32
N ASP A 26 -5.01 5.71 22.60
CA ASP A 26 -4.98 4.47 21.81
C ASP A 26 -4.04 4.63 20.61
N PRO A 27 -2.89 3.90 20.53
CA PRO A 27 -1.92 4.08 19.47
C PRO A 27 -2.42 3.51 18.12
N PHE A 28 -3.37 2.55 18.12
CA PHE A 28 -3.96 2.07 16.88
C PHE A 28 -4.95 3.09 16.31
N ALA A 29 -5.77 3.71 17.14
CA ALA A 29 -6.61 4.82 16.71
C ALA A 29 -5.79 6.01 16.20
N ALA A 30 -4.62 6.28 16.78
CA ALA A 30 -3.68 7.28 16.29
C ALA A 30 -3.15 6.91 14.89
N LEU A 31 -2.77 5.63 14.67
CA LEU A 31 -2.39 5.12 13.34
C LEU A 31 -3.53 5.31 12.33
N LEU A 32 -4.78 5.00 12.72
CA LEU A 32 -5.94 5.12 11.83
C LEU A 32 -6.21 6.57 11.43
N ARG A 33 -5.96 7.51 12.32
CA ARG A 33 -6.10 8.94 12.03
C ARG A 33 -5.07 9.42 11.01
N ASP A 34 -3.87 8.83 11.02
CA ASP A 34 -2.74 9.10 10.12
C ASP A 34 -2.47 10.60 9.96
N HIS A 35 -2.14 11.25 11.07
CA HIS A 35 -1.93 12.70 11.14
C HIS A 35 -0.62 13.01 11.84
N ASP A 36 0.37 13.50 11.11
CA ASP A 36 1.66 14.09 11.53
C ASP A 36 2.32 13.50 12.81
N GLU A 37 2.22 12.19 13.04
CA GLU A 37 2.89 11.54 14.14
C GLU A 37 4.31 11.08 13.73
N ASP A 38 5.25 11.18 14.67
CA ASP A 38 6.57 10.56 14.54
C ASP A 38 6.38 9.03 14.39
N GLN A 39 6.58 8.55 13.18
CA GLN A 39 6.29 7.18 12.82
C GLN A 39 7.11 6.15 13.63
N PRO A 40 8.43 6.31 13.85
CA PRO A 40 9.19 5.43 14.76
C PRO A 40 8.62 5.38 16.16
N ALA A 41 8.27 6.51 16.76
CA ALA A 41 7.70 6.59 18.08
C ALA A 41 6.31 5.94 18.17
N LEU A 42 5.46 6.16 17.17
CA LEU A 42 4.16 5.49 17.08
C LEU A 42 4.32 3.96 16.96
N TYR A 43 5.25 3.49 16.12
CA TYR A 43 5.51 2.07 15.95
C TYR A 43 6.05 1.42 17.23
N ALA A 44 6.90 2.11 17.99
CA ALA A 44 7.34 1.64 19.30
C ALA A 44 6.16 1.48 20.27
N ARG A 45 5.31 2.51 20.40
CA ARG A 45 4.11 2.47 21.26
C ARG A 45 3.15 1.33 20.88
N LEU A 46 2.99 1.03 19.58
CA LEU A 46 2.17 -0.09 19.12
C LEU A 46 2.74 -1.44 19.54
N ARG A 47 4.07 -1.63 19.43
CA ARG A 47 4.75 -2.87 19.84
C ARG A 47 4.80 -3.07 21.36
N GLU A 48 4.89 -2.00 22.14
CA GLU A 48 4.93 -2.01 23.61
C GLU A 48 3.63 -2.56 24.24
N ARG A 49 2.50 -2.50 23.52
CA ARG A 49 1.23 -3.07 23.99
C ARG A 49 1.23 -4.60 24.07
N GLY A 50 2.25 -5.26 23.53
CA GLY A 50 2.38 -6.72 23.52
C GLY A 50 2.17 -7.35 22.14
N PRO A 51 2.28 -8.69 22.05
CA PRO A 51 2.19 -9.40 20.79
C PRO A 51 0.80 -9.31 20.12
N ILE A 52 -0.26 -9.37 20.94
CA ILE A 52 -1.67 -9.23 20.53
C ILE A 52 -2.40 -8.46 21.63
N TRP A 53 -3.13 -7.43 21.27
CA TRP A 53 -3.92 -6.64 22.21
C TRP A 53 -5.18 -6.08 21.55
N ARG A 54 -6.17 -5.70 22.34
CA ARG A 54 -7.42 -5.15 21.84
C ARG A 54 -7.42 -3.63 21.96
N SER A 55 -7.54 -2.94 20.82
CA SER A 55 -7.70 -1.50 20.74
C SER A 55 -9.08 -1.07 21.28
N ASP A 56 -9.19 0.16 21.75
CA ASP A 56 -10.46 0.80 22.11
C ASP A 56 -11.42 0.95 20.91
N THR A 57 -10.94 0.71 19.69
CA THR A 57 -11.78 0.59 18.48
C THR A 57 -12.47 -0.77 18.37
N GLY A 58 -12.19 -1.70 19.29
CA GLY A 58 -12.74 -3.05 19.29
C GLY A 58 -11.95 -4.07 18.45
N THR A 59 -10.92 -3.61 17.75
CA THR A 59 -10.07 -4.42 16.86
C THR A 59 -8.94 -5.08 17.65
N TRP A 60 -8.62 -6.33 17.35
CA TRP A 60 -7.37 -6.95 17.76
C TRP A 60 -6.22 -6.42 16.93
N VAL A 61 -5.13 -6.06 17.57
CA VAL A 61 -3.96 -5.44 16.93
C VAL A 61 -2.72 -6.29 17.16
N VAL A 62 -1.96 -6.50 16.10
CA VAL A 62 -0.72 -7.27 16.10
C VAL A 62 0.38 -6.45 15.45
N ALA A 63 1.39 -6.05 16.24
CA ALA A 63 2.48 -5.18 15.81
C ALA A 63 3.88 -5.81 15.93
N ARG A 64 3.98 -6.99 16.57
CA ARG A 64 5.22 -7.76 16.70
C ARG A 64 5.38 -8.72 15.54
N HIS A 65 6.58 -8.82 14.98
CA HIS A 65 6.88 -9.61 13.79
C HIS A 65 6.49 -11.09 13.94
N GLY A 66 6.94 -11.76 15.02
CA GLY A 66 6.68 -13.18 15.22
C GLY A 66 5.19 -13.50 15.34
N ALA A 67 4.42 -12.65 16.05
CA ALA A 67 2.98 -12.80 16.18
C ALA A 67 2.28 -12.58 14.83
N ALA A 68 2.68 -11.55 14.08
CA ALA A 68 2.12 -11.25 12.76
C ALA A 68 2.39 -12.40 11.77
N ALA A 69 3.61 -12.92 11.72
CA ALA A 69 3.98 -14.06 10.88
C ALA A 69 3.15 -15.31 11.22
N ALA A 70 2.96 -15.60 12.52
CA ALA A 70 2.17 -16.73 12.98
C ALA A 70 0.69 -16.61 12.55
N LEU A 71 0.08 -15.42 12.71
CA LEU A 71 -1.32 -15.23 12.29
C LEU A 71 -1.49 -15.29 10.77
N MET A 72 -0.53 -14.77 10.01
CA MET A 72 -0.59 -14.86 8.54
C MET A 72 -0.52 -16.30 8.02
N ALA A 73 0.11 -17.20 8.77
CA ALA A 73 0.22 -18.61 8.43
C ALA A 73 -0.93 -19.47 9.00
N ASP A 74 -1.74 -18.94 9.92
CA ASP A 74 -2.81 -19.69 10.58
C ASP A 74 -4.11 -19.67 9.74
N PRO A 75 -4.62 -20.84 9.30
CA PRO A 75 -5.86 -20.93 8.53
C PRO A 75 -7.12 -20.54 9.35
N ALA A 76 -6.99 -20.27 10.65
CA ALA A 76 -8.05 -19.68 11.45
C ALA A 76 -8.31 -18.21 11.12
N PHE A 77 -7.43 -17.56 10.34
CA PHE A 77 -7.55 -16.16 9.94
C PHE A 77 -7.59 -16.03 8.43
N GLU A 78 -8.56 -15.29 7.93
CA GLU A 78 -8.67 -14.95 6.51
C GLU A 78 -8.48 -13.46 6.28
N ALA A 79 -7.73 -13.11 5.24
CA ALA A 79 -7.65 -11.73 4.78
C ALA A 79 -9.01 -11.27 4.24
N ARG A 80 -9.50 -10.13 4.72
CA ARG A 80 -10.76 -9.50 4.30
C ARG A 80 -10.52 -8.03 3.99
N LEU A 81 -11.12 -7.54 2.91
CA LEU A 81 -10.99 -6.13 2.51
C LEU A 81 -12.14 -5.28 3.03
N CYS A 82 -13.38 -5.67 2.76
CA CYS A 82 -14.53 -4.79 2.90
C CYS A 82 -15.41 -5.07 4.12
N ASP A 83 -15.13 -6.11 4.89
CA ASP A 83 -15.94 -6.47 6.08
C ASP A 83 -15.49 -5.76 7.36
N TRP A 84 -14.60 -4.75 7.21
CA TRP A 84 -14.11 -4.01 8.35
C TRP A 84 -15.20 -3.16 9.00
N ARG A 85 -15.45 -3.40 10.28
CA ARG A 85 -16.50 -2.74 11.06
C ARG A 85 -15.97 -2.24 12.41
N PRO A 86 -15.07 -1.25 12.42
CA PRO A 86 -14.63 -0.65 13.67
C PRO A 86 -15.87 -0.11 14.40
N LEU A 87 -15.94 -0.35 15.71
CA LEU A 87 -17.09 0.04 16.52
C LEU A 87 -18.43 -0.55 16.01
N GLY A 88 -18.38 -1.73 15.34
CA GLY A 88 -19.57 -2.40 14.81
C GLY A 88 -20.18 -1.79 13.54
N MET A 89 -19.55 -0.75 12.96
CA MET A 89 -20.07 -0.03 11.79
C MET A 89 -19.15 -0.19 10.57
N PRO A 90 -19.69 -0.42 9.36
CA PRO A 90 -18.88 -0.47 8.15
C PRO A 90 -18.27 0.91 7.87
N VAL A 91 -16.98 0.93 7.58
CA VAL A 91 -16.23 2.15 7.26
C VAL A 91 -16.25 2.44 5.77
N MET A 92 -16.30 1.40 4.95
CA MET A 92 -16.29 1.50 3.50
C MET A 92 -17.71 1.35 2.94
N PRO A 93 -18.13 2.22 2.02
CA PRO A 93 -19.44 2.12 1.37
C PRO A 93 -19.47 1.07 0.24
N LEU A 94 -18.40 0.30 0.05
CA LEU A 94 -18.24 -0.75 -0.95
C LEU A 94 -18.16 -2.13 -0.27
N THR A 95 -18.68 -3.14 -0.95
CA THR A 95 -18.56 -4.54 -0.53
C THR A 95 -17.54 -5.28 -1.40
N GLU A 96 -17.08 -6.45 -0.97
CA GLU A 96 -16.25 -7.32 -1.82
C GLU A 96 -16.96 -7.68 -3.13
N ARG A 97 -18.30 -7.76 -3.11
CA ARG A 97 -19.12 -7.97 -4.32
C ARG A 97 -18.97 -6.82 -5.30
N ASP A 98 -18.99 -5.57 -4.82
CA ASP A 98 -18.87 -4.38 -5.68
C ASP A 98 -17.51 -4.33 -6.38
N LEU A 99 -16.49 -4.91 -5.77
CA LEU A 99 -15.14 -5.01 -6.30
C LEU A 99 -14.87 -6.32 -7.06
N GLY A 100 -15.83 -7.26 -7.10
CA GLY A 100 -15.62 -8.58 -7.71
C GLY A 100 -14.62 -9.46 -6.95
N LEU A 101 -14.53 -9.29 -5.62
CA LEU A 101 -13.54 -9.94 -4.75
C LEU A 101 -14.17 -10.98 -3.80
N GLN A 102 -15.34 -11.51 -4.15
CA GLN A 102 -16.00 -12.53 -3.33
C GLN A 102 -15.11 -13.77 -3.15
N PRO A 103 -15.25 -14.49 -2.03
CA PRO A 103 -14.43 -15.66 -1.73
C PRO A 103 -14.38 -16.69 -2.87
N GLU A 104 -15.50 -16.92 -3.55
CA GLU A 104 -15.63 -17.87 -4.66
C GLU A 104 -14.79 -17.45 -5.88
N GLN A 105 -14.55 -16.16 -6.06
CA GLN A 105 -13.79 -15.63 -7.19
C GLN A 105 -12.30 -15.53 -6.87
N ARG A 106 -11.89 -15.61 -5.61
CA ARG A 106 -10.49 -15.41 -5.19
C ARG A 106 -9.53 -16.38 -5.87
N ALA A 107 -9.89 -17.67 -5.96
CA ALA A 107 -9.04 -18.68 -6.60
C ALA A 107 -8.85 -18.35 -8.08
N VAL A 108 -9.93 -18.03 -8.79
CA VAL A 108 -9.89 -17.68 -10.22
C VAL A 108 -9.08 -16.40 -10.44
N LEU A 109 -9.32 -15.37 -9.63
CA LEU A 109 -8.54 -14.12 -9.71
C LEU A 109 -7.07 -14.35 -9.39
N SER A 110 -6.77 -15.26 -8.47
CA SER A 110 -5.42 -15.63 -8.10
C SER A 110 -4.67 -16.29 -9.26
N ASP A 111 -5.31 -17.21 -9.95
CA ASP A 111 -4.71 -17.92 -11.08
C ASP A 111 -4.53 -16.97 -12.29
N LEU A 112 -5.52 -16.12 -12.55
CA LEU A 112 -5.41 -15.07 -13.56
C LEU A 112 -4.29 -14.08 -13.23
N ALA A 113 -4.24 -13.59 -12.00
CA ALA A 113 -3.18 -12.66 -11.58
C ALA A 113 -1.80 -13.30 -11.70
N ARG A 114 -1.65 -14.58 -11.32
CA ARG A 114 -0.38 -15.31 -11.46
C ARG A 114 0.04 -15.42 -12.92
N SER A 115 -0.87 -15.65 -13.84
CA SER A 115 -0.59 -15.75 -15.27
C SER A 115 -0.21 -14.39 -15.89
N TRP A 116 -0.64 -13.28 -15.31
CA TRP A 116 -0.40 -11.93 -15.83
C TRP A 116 0.75 -11.19 -15.13
N VAL A 117 0.84 -11.30 -13.81
CA VAL A 117 1.79 -10.56 -12.98
C VAL A 117 2.73 -11.47 -12.20
N GLY A 118 2.74 -12.76 -12.47
CA GLY A 118 3.75 -13.70 -11.95
C GLY A 118 5.14 -13.42 -12.57
N GLU A 119 6.19 -13.82 -11.90
CA GLU A 119 7.59 -13.54 -12.30
C GLU A 119 7.89 -13.87 -13.77
N THR A 120 7.48 -15.06 -14.24
CA THR A 120 7.68 -15.46 -15.64
C THR A 120 6.94 -14.57 -16.64
N ALA A 121 5.74 -14.12 -16.31
CA ALA A 121 4.98 -13.21 -17.16
C ALA A 121 5.62 -11.82 -17.18
N LEU A 122 6.03 -11.31 -16.02
CA LEU A 122 6.68 -10.00 -15.90
C LEU A 122 8.01 -9.95 -16.63
N THR A 123 8.81 -11.01 -16.61
CA THR A 123 10.05 -11.10 -17.41
C THR A 123 9.77 -10.91 -18.90
N ARG A 124 8.68 -11.46 -19.42
CA ARG A 124 8.30 -11.26 -20.84
C ARG A 124 7.84 -9.83 -21.14
N HIS A 125 7.25 -9.15 -20.15
CA HIS A 125 6.75 -7.79 -20.30
C HIS A 125 7.84 -6.72 -20.05
N GLU A 126 8.95 -7.05 -19.41
CA GLU A 126 10.00 -6.12 -19.01
C GLU A 126 10.46 -5.17 -20.13
N PRO A 127 10.72 -5.61 -21.40
CA PRO A 127 11.10 -4.67 -22.46
C PRO A 127 10.03 -3.63 -22.78
N ARG A 128 8.74 -4.01 -22.69
CA ARG A 128 7.62 -3.11 -22.92
C ARG A 128 7.47 -2.13 -21.77
N LEU A 129 7.60 -2.60 -20.52
CA LEU A 129 7.58 -1.75 -19.33
C LEU A 129 8.72 -0.74 -19.35
N THR A 130 9.93 -1.16 -19.72
CA THR A 130 11.10 -0.28 -19.87
C THR A 130 10.86 0.79 -20.94
N THR A 131 10.30 0.41 -22.07
CA THR A 131 9.97 1.37 -23.14
C THR A 131 8.90 2.37 -22.69
N ALA A 132 7.87 1.92 -21.97
CA ALA A 132 6.82 2.80 -21.45
C ALA A 132 7.37 3.79 -20.40
N ALA A 133 8.23 3.32 -19.51
CA ALA A 133 8.90 4.16 -18.51
C ALA A 133 9.77 5.22 -19.17
N GLY A 134 10.61 4.85 -20.17
CA GLY A 134 11.45 5.77 -20.91
C GLY A 134 10.65 6.87 -21.62
N ARG A 135 9.63 6.47 -22.41
CA ARG A 135 8.72 7.42 -23.10
C ARG A 135 8.03 8.38 -22.11
N THR A 136 7.71 7.89 -20.91
CA THR A 136 7.12 8.74 -19.89
C THR A 136 8.12 9.78 -19.38
N LEU A 137 9.35 9.37 -19.10
CA LEU A 137 10.41 10.28 -18.63
C LEU A 137 10.81 11.33 -19.68
N ASP A 138 10.69 11.04 -20.97
CA ASP A 138 10.96 12.02 -22.03
C ASP A 138 10.06 13.26 -21.97
N ARG A 139 8.88 13.13 -21.30
CA ARG A 139 7.96 14.26 -21.09
C ARG A 139 8.37 15.15 -19.93
N PHE A 140 9.28 14.69 -19.08
CA PHE A 140 9.75 15.42 -17.93
C PHE A 140 11.12 16.01 -18.20
N GLY A 141 11.24 17.32 -18.02
CA GLY A 141 12.46 18.09 -18.18
C GLY A 141 12.40 19.35 -17.32
N GLY A 142 13.56 20.01 -17.15
CA GLY A 142 13.67 21.20 -16.31
C GLY A 142 14.42 20.91 -15.01
N GLU A 143 14.69 21.96 -14.25
CA GLU A 143 15.51 21.89 -13.04
C GLU A 143 14.77 21.30 -11.85
N GLU A 144 13.46 21.39 -11.82
CA GLU A 144 12.61 20.91 -10.71
C GLU A 144 11.52 19.96 -11.20
N LEU A 145 11.31 18.88 -10.43
CA LEU A 145 10.32 17.84 -10.67
C LEU A 145 9.54 17.55 -9.39
N ASP A 146 8.26 17.14 -9.54
CA ASP A 146 7.56 16.41 -8.49
C ASP A 146 7.62 14.92 -8.80
N LEU A 147 8.48 14.20 -8.09
CA LEU A 147 8.67 12.76 -8.31
C LEU A 147 7.44 11.93 -7.96
N ALA A 148 6.51 12.43 -7.16
CA ALA A 148 5.24 11.74 -6.92
C ALA A 148 4.39 11.70 -8.20
N THR A 149 4.38 12.80 -8.96
CA THR A 149 3.74 12.85 -10.29
C THR A 149 4.47 11.97 -11.29
N VAL A 150 5.79 12.05 -11.35
CA VAL A 150 6.61 11.20 -12.25
C VAL A 150 6.37 9.72 -11.98
N ALA A 151 6.38 9.31 -10.69
CA ALA A 151 6.14 7.92 -10.29
C ALA A 151 4.74 7.44 -10.67
N ALA A 152 3.72 8.27 -10.48
CA ALA A 152 2.35 7.96 -10.86
C ALA A 152 2.23 7.78 -12.39
N ASP A 153 2.76 8.71 -13.17
CA ASP A 153 2.71 8.66 -14.63
C ASP A 153 3.46 7.44 -15.18
N MET A 154 4.65 7.15 -14.66
CA MET A 154 5.41 5.96 -15.05
C MET A 154 4.65 4.67 -14.73
N SER A 155 4.11 4.55 -13.52
CA SER A 155 3.37 3.37 -13.09
C SER A 155 2.12 3.15 -13.94
N MET A 156 1.39 4.22 -14.25
CA MET A 156 0.19 4.14 -15.10
C MET A 156 0.51 3.82 -16.55
N ALA A 157 1.59 4.36 -17.10
CA ALA A 157 2.04 4.02 -18.46
C ALA A 157 2.41 2.52 -18.55
N MET A 158 3.16 2.00 -17.57
CA MET A 158 3.51 0.60 -17.50
C MET A 158 2.27 -0.31 -17.31
N LEU A 159 1.30 0.13 -16.51
CA LEU A 159 0.05 -0.62 -16.32
C LEU A 159 -0.80 -0.63 -17.61
N THR A 160 -0.88 0.50 -18.33
CA THR A 160 -1.57 0.59 -19.64
C THR A 160 -0.98 -0.41 -20.65
N GLU A 161 0.35 -0.52 -20.70
CA GLU A 161 1.04 -1.49 -21.54
C GLU A 161 0.77 -2.94 -21.12
N LEU A 162 0.78 -3.22 -19.81
CA LEU A 162 0.51 -4.55 -19.26
C LEU A 162 -0.90 -5.02 -19.60
N LEU A 163 -1.88 -4.14 -19.42
CA LEU A 163 -3.30 -4.40 -19.70
C LEU A 163 -3.61 -4.40 -21.20
N ALA A 164 -2.62 -4.12 -22.06
CA ALA A 164 -2.78 -3.99 -23.52
C ALA A 164 -3.90 -3.00 -23.90
N LEU A 165 -4.09 -1.95 -23.11
CA LEU A 165 -5.07 -0.92 -23.40
C LEU A 165 -4.59 0.00 -24.54
N PRO A 166 -5.49 0.54 -25.36
CA PRO A 166 -5.13 1.59 -26.29
C PRO A 166 -4.44 2.77 -25.58
N ALA A 167 -3.37 3.30 -26.16
CA ALA A 167 -2.61 4.41 -25.55
C ALA A 167 -3.50 5.63 -25.23
N ALA A 168 -4.57 5.85 -25.96
CA ALA A 168 -5.57 6.90 -25.71
C ALA A 168 -6.30 6.71 -24.35
N CYS A 169 -6.36 5.50 -23.81
CA CYS A 169 -6.98 5.22 -22.51
C CYS A 169 -6.07 5.59 -21.32
N GLY A 170 -4.76 5.72 -21.54
CA GLY A 170 -3.77 5.97 -20.50
C GLY A 170 -4.08 7.19 -19.61
N PRO A 171 -4.36 8.38 -20.18
CA PRO A 171 -4.70 9.56 -19.38
C PRO A 171 -5.97 9.37 -18.54
N ARG A 172 -7.02 8.74 -19.10
CA ARG A 172 -8.25 8.44 -18.36
C ARG A 172 -8.00 7.44 -17.24
N LEU A 173 -7.21 6.39 -17.50
CA LEU A 173 -6.81 5.43 -16.47
C LEU A 173 -6.05 6.12 -15.32
N ALA A 174 -5.08 6.96 -15.63
CA ALA A 174 -4.29 7.68 -14.64
C ALA A 174 -5.16 8.61 -13.77
N GLU A 175 -6.07 9.35 -14.39
CA GLU A 175 -7.01 10.22 -13.68
C GLU A 175 -7.91 9.43 -12.75
N GLN A 176 -8.59 8.39 -13.25
CA GLN A 176 -9.54 7.63 -12.45
C GLN A 176 -8.85 6.80 -11.37
N ALA A 177 -7.68 6.19 -11.64
CA ALA A 177 -6.88 5.50 -10.63
C ALA A 177 -6.43 6.45 -9.51
N SER A 178 -6.07 7.69 -9.83
CA SER A 178 -5.72 8.72 -8.83
C SER A 178 -6.91 9.12 -7.95
N ARG A 179 -8.10 9.31 -8.53
CA ARG A 179 -9.33 9.65 -7.82
C ARG A 179 -9.85 8.48 -6.98
N ALA A 180 -9.69 7.25 -7.46
CA ALA A 180 -10.07 6.03 -6.76
C ALA A 180 -9.03 5.59 -5.69
N ALA A 181 -7.80 6.11 -5.72
CA ALA A 181 -6.72 5.72 -4.81
C ALA A 181 -7.09 5.73 -3.31
N PRO A 182 -7.96 6.62 -2.79
CA PRO A 182 -8.40 6.57 -1.40
C PRO A 182 -9.16 5.29 -1.01
N ALA A 183 -9.61 4.48 -1.96
CA ALA A 183 -10.36 3.25 -1.68
C ALA A 183 -9.60 2.30 -0.74
N VAL A 184 -8.29 2.14 -0.92
CA VAL A 184 -7.44 1.29 -0.07
C VAL A 184 -7.42 1.79 1.38
N ASP A 185 -7.29 3.10 1.57
CA ASP A 185 -7.23 3.73 2.90
C ASP A 185 -8.61 3.83 3.55
N SER A 186 -9.67 3.93 2.73
CA SER A 186 -11.08 3.97 3.17
C SER A 186 -11.50 2.71 3.91
N LEU A 187 -10.77 1.61 3.75
CA LEU A 187 -10.98 0.38 4.51
C LEU A 187 -10.87 0.60 6.02
N LEU A 188 -9.99 1.51 6.45
CA LEU A 188 -9.69 1.77 7.86
C LEU A 188 -10.04 3.18 8.31
N CYS A 189 -9.96 4.16 7.42
CA CYS A 189 -10.14 5.57 7.74
C CYS A 189 -11.19 6.18 6.82
N PRO A 190 -12.36 6.58 7.33
CA PRO A 190 -13.37 7.26 6.53
C PRO A 190 -12.79 8.50 5.88
N GLN A 191 -12.97 8.63 4.57
CA GLN A 191 -12.58 9.82 3.83
C GLN A 191 -13.62 10.94 3.99
N GLY A 192 -13.27 12.17 3.66
CA GLY A 192 -14.25 13.26 3.59
C GLY A 192 -15.35 12.93 2.57
N LEU A 193 -16.59 13.38 2.83
CA LEU A 193 -17.76 13.01 2.03
C LEU A 193 -17.58 13.29 0.53
N HIS A 194 -17.12 14.49 0.18
CA HIS A 194 -16.85 14.85 -1.22
C HIS A 194 -15.84 13.90 -1.87
N ARG A 195 -14.75 13.61 -1.16
CA ARG A 195 -13.71 12.69 -1.66
C ARG A 195 -14.22 11.25 -1.77
N THR A 196 -15.16 10.85 -0.93
CA THR A 196 -15.81 9.54 -1.03
C THR A 196 -16.72 9.47 -2.26
N ASP A 197 -17.51 10.50 -2.53
CA ASP A 197 -18.34 10.57 -3.75
C ASP A 197 -17.48 10.56 -5.02
N GLU A 198 -16.38 11.31 -5.06
CA GLU A 198 -15.42 11.30 -6.17
C GLU A 198 -14.79 9.91 -6.37
N MET A 199 -14.38 9.27 -5.28
CA MET A 199 -13.80 7.93 -5.30
C MET A 199 -14.78 6.90 -5.87
N LEU A 200 -16.03 6.90 -5.43
CA LEU A 200 -17.05 5.98 -5.92
C LEU A 200 -17.35 6.18 -7.39
N THR A 201 -17.43 7.44 -7.84
CA THR A 201 -17.59 7.77 -9.26
C THR A 201 -16.40 7.25 -10.08
N ALA A 202 -15.17 7.45 -9.58
CA ALA A 202 -13.98 6.98 -10.27
C ALA A 202 -13.90 5.44 -10.36
N ILE A 203 -14.40 4.73 -9.35
CA ILE A 203 -14.50 3.25 -9.39
C ILE A 203 -15.50 2.79 -10.46
N ASP A 204 -16.64 3.46 -10.58
CA ASP A 204 -17.61 3.17 -11.66
C ASP A 204 -17.00 3.45 -13.04
N ASP A 205 -16.31 4.59 -13.21
CA ASP A 205 -15.60 4.92 -14.44
C ASP A 205 -14.49 3.91 -14.81
N LEU A 206 -13.76 3.37 -13.81
CA LEU A 206 -12.78 2.31 -14.04
C LEU A 206 -13.44 0.98 -14.41
N ARG A 207 -14.59 0.66 -13.81
CA ARG A 207 -15.35 -0.54 -14.17
C ARG A 207 -15.80 -0.48 -15.64
N ASP A 208 -16.27 0.67 -16.08
CA ASP A 208 -16.66 0.90 -17.47
C ASP A 208 -15.44 0.84 -18.41
N LEU A 209 -14.31 1.45 -18.01
CA LEU A 209 -13.07 1.42 -18.79
C LEU A 209 -12.54 -0.01 -19.02
N PHE A 210 -12.82 -0.90 -18.09
CA PHE A 210 -12.37 -2.30 -18.12
C PHE A 210 -13.45 -3.29 -18.55
N ASP A 211 -14.56 -2.83 -19.13
CA ASP A 211 -15.69 -3.66 -19.56
C ASP A 211 -16.15 -4.64 -18.46
N GLY A 212 -16.12 -4.18 -17.21
CA GLY A 212 -16.53 -4.97 -16.05
C GLY A 212 -15.56 -6.10 -15.66
N GLN A 213 -14.35 -6.18 -16.23
CA GLN A 213 -13.37 -7.22 -15.93
C GLN A 213 -12.83 -7.06 -14.47
N PRO A 214 -13.14 -7.99 -13.55
CA PRO A 214 -12.80 -7.81 -12.14
C PRO A 214 -11.29 -7.70 -11.89
N LEU A 215 -10.47 -8.50 -12.57
CA LEU A 215 -9.01 -8.46 -12.41
C LEU A 215 -8.44 -7.10 -12.83
N HIS A 216 -8.91 -6.53 -13.94
CA HIS A 216 -8.46 -5.22 -14.42
C HIS A 216 -8.88 -4.12 -13.46
N LEU A 217 -10.10 -4.21 -12.90
CA LEU A 217 -10.57 -3.26 -11.89
C LEU A 217 -9.68 -3.29 -10.64
N VAL A 218 -9.38 -4.48 -10.12
CA VAL A 218 -8.53 -4.62 -8.92
C VAL A 218 -7.08 -4.20 -9.21
N LEU A 219 -6.56 -4.49 -10.40
CA LEU A 219 -5.27 -3.97 -10.85
C LEU A 219 -5.26 -2.43 -10.92
N GLY A 220 -6.31 -1.83 -11.46
CA GLY A 220 -6.43 -0.37 -11.54
C GLY A 220 -6.59 0.32 -10.19
N LEU A 221 -7.23 -0.33 -9.22
CA LEU A 221 -7.47 0.22 -7.87
C LEU A 221 -6.31 -0.07 -6.92
N VAL A 222 -6.07 -1.36 -6.66
CA VAL A 222 -5.14 -1.82 -5.62
C VAL A 222 -3.73 -1.95 -6.18
N GLY A 223 -3.59 -2.59 -7.34
CA GLY A 223 -2.31 -2.81 -7.99
C GLY A 223 -1.60 -1.50 -8.35
N ALA A 224 -2.32 -0.60 -9.00
CA ALA A 224 -1.81 0.74 -9.35
C ALA A 224 -1.32 1.50 -8.11
N ARG A 225 -2.09 1.47 -7.01
CA ARG A 225 -1.75 2.14 -5.77
C ARG A 225 -0.47 1.57 -5.15
N ILE A 226 -0.36 0.24 -5.07
CA ILE A 226 0.82 -0.44 -4.51
C ILE A 226 2.07 -0.12 -5.34
N CYS A 227 1.96 -0.09 -6.68
CA CYS A 227 3.08 0.25 -7.57
C CYS A 227 3.58 1.67 -7.34
N VAL A 228 2.68 2.65 -7.34
CA VAL A 228 3.03 4.07 -7.13
C VAL A 228 3.65 4.29 -5.75
N ASP A 229 3.04 3.74 -4.70
CA ASP A 229 3.51 3.96 -3.33
C ASP A 229 4.86 3.28 -3.08
N LEU A 230 5.10 2.08 -3.62
CA LEU A 230 6.40 1.42 -3.49
C LEU A 230 7.51 2.24 -4.16
N LEU A 231 7.28 2.74 -5.36
CA LEU A 231 8.24 3.58 -6.07
C LEU A 231 8.48 4.90 -5.32
N CYS A 232 7.42 5.57 -4.88
CA CYS A 232 7.55 6.82 -4.11
C CYS A 232 8.32 6.61 -2.79
N ASN A 233 8.02 5.53 -2.05
CA ASN A 233 8.69 5.24 -0.78
C ASN A 233 10.17 4.90 -0.99
N ALA A 234 10.52 4.20 -2.08
CA ALA A 234 11.92 3.98 -2.48
C ALA A 234 12.64 5.29 -2.78
N LEU A 235 12.01 6.18 -3.55
CA LEU A 235 12.58 7.50 -3.88
C LEU A 235 12.76 8.37 -2.64
N VAL A 236 11.79 8.38 -1.71
CA VAL A 236 11.91 9.09 -0.42
C VAL A 236 13.12 8.58 0.36
N ALA A 237 13.28 7.26 0.48
CA ALA A 237 14.38 6.67 1.22
C ALA A 237 15.76 6.91 0.56
N LEU A 238 15.81 6.89 -0.77
CA LEU A 238 17.04 7.16 -1.53
C LEU A 238 17.47 8.63 -1.42
N LEU A 239 16.52 9.56 -1.55
CA LEU A 239 16.82 10.99 -1.54
C LEU A 239 16.98 11.58 -0.14
N ALA A 240 16.64 10.82 0.92
CA ALA A 240 16.93 11.21 2.30
C ALA A 240 18.45 11.33 2.57
N GLU A 241 19.29 10.58 1.83
CA GLU A 241 20.75 10.63 1.89
C GLU A 241 21.30 10.69 0.46
N PRO A 242 21.87 11.83 0.04
CA PRO A 242 22.33 12.04 -1.36
C PRO A 242 23.35 10.99 -1.85
N ALA A 243 24.14 10.42 -0.93
CA ALA A 243 25.10 9.36 -1.26
C ALA A 243 24.42 8.11 -1.85
N ARG A 244 23.22 7.76 -1.40
CA ARG A 244 22.49 6.57 -1.88
C ARG A 244 22.11 6.66 -3.36
N TRP A 245 21.75 7.85 -3.83
CA TRP A 245 21.47 8.04 -5.25
C TRP A 245 22.72 7.87 -6.10
N THR A 246 23.85 8.39 -5.62
CA THR A 246 25.15 8.22 -6.27
C THR A 246 25.62 6.75 -6.28
N GLU A 247 25.40 6.04 -5.17
CA GLU A 247 25.71 4.60 -5.07
C GLU A 247 24.86 3.77 -6.04
N LEU A 248 23.56 4.04 -6.12
CA LEU A 248 22.67 3.36 -7.06
C LEU A 248 23.07 3.63 -8.51
N ARG A 249 23.51 4.85 -8.82
CA ARG A 249 24.04 5.20 -10.14
C ARG A 249 25.30 4.41 -10.47
N ALA A 250 26.21 4.26 -9.52
CA ALA A 250 27.46 3.51 -9.70
C ALA A 250 27.21 1.99 -9.85
N GLU A 251 26.22 1.46 -9.13
CA GLU A 251 25.90 0.05 -9.07
C GLU A 251 24.39 -0.21 -9.29
N PRO A 252 23.89 -0.13 -10.55
CA PRO A 252 22.47 -0.34 -10.84
C PRO A 252 21.94 -1.74 -10.42
N GLY A 253 22.82 -2.72 -10.22
CA GLY A 253 22.45 -4.04 -9.69
C GLY A 253 21.84 -4.01 -8.27
N HIS A 254 22.03 -2.91 -7.53
CA HIS A 254 21.47 -2.74 -6.18
C HIS A 254 19.96 -2.44 -6.16
N VAL A 255 19.33 -2.18 -7.30
CA VAL A 255 17.87 -1.87 -7.37
C VAL A 255 17.03 -2.92 -6.64
N ALA A 256 17.30 -4.21 -6.82
CA ALA A 256 16.53 -5.27 -6.16
C ALA A 256 16.65 -5.22 -4.63
N ALA A 257 17.84 -4.91 -4.11
CA ALA A 257 18.09 -4.76 -2.68
C ALA A 257 17.36 -3.51 -2.12
N ILE A 258 17.36 -2.41 -2.87
CA ILE A 258 16.63 -1.18 -2.53
C ILE A 258 15.13 -1.45 -2.45
N VAL A 259 14.55 -2.11 -3.45
CA VAL A 259 13.12 -2.44 -3.47
C VAL A 259 12.76 -3.37 -2.30
N THR A 260 13.61 -4.35 -1.99
CA THR A 260 13.38 -5.27 -0.86
C THR A 260 13.45 -4.54 0.48
N GLU A 261 14.43 -3.66 0.66
CA GLU A 261 14.53 -2.88 1.90
C GLU A 261 13.39 -1.84 2.01
N THR A 262 12.90 -1.30 0.90
CA THR A 262 11.72 -0.42 0.90
C THR A 262 10.49 -1.17 1.41
N LEU A 263 10.29 -2.41 1.00
CA LEU A 263 9.18 -3.24 1.49
C LEU A 263 9.26 -3.54 2.98
N ARG A 264 10.46 -3.59 3.54
CA ARG A 264 10.66 -3.69 4.97
C ARG A 264 10.44 -2.35 5.67
N TYR A 265 11.14 -1.32 5.21
CA TYR A 265 11.27 -0.03 5.90
C TYR A 265 10.01 0.82 5.79
N ASP A 266 9.44 0.94 4.60
CA ASP A 266 8.22 1.73 4.34
C ASP A 266 7.36 1.01 3.29
N PRO A 267 6.67 -0.08 3.69
CA PRO A 267 5.88 -0.89 2.78
C PRO A 267 4.70 -0.11 2.19
N PRO A 268 4.32 -0.35 0.92
CA PRO A 268 3.19 0.31 0.28
C PRO A 268 1.83 -0.10 0.86
N VAL A 269 1.81 -1.14 1.71
CA VAL A 269 0.67 -1.57 2.51
C VAL A 269 1.17 -1.83 3.93
N ARG A 270 0.80 -0.95 4.86
CA ARG A 270 1.27 -1.01 6.26
C ARG A 270 0.40 -1.87 7.16
N VAL A 271 -0.85 -2.11 6.77
CA VAL A 271 -1.84 -2.81 7.56
C VAL A 271 -2.54 -3.86 6.71
N GLN A 272 -2.56 -5.09 7.20
CA GLN A 272 -3.35 -6.18 6.65
C GLN A 272 -4.55 -6.45 7.56
N LEU A 273 -5.76 -6.43 6.98
CA LEU A 273 -6.97 -6.80 7.70
C LEU A 273 -7.25 -8.27 7.58
N MET A 274 -7.60 -8.89 8.70
CA MET A 274 -7.99 -10.30 8.79
C MET A 274 -9.24 -10.46 9.66
N VAL A 275 -9.94 -11.55 9.47
CA VAL A 275 -11.08 -11.96 10.29
C VAL A 275 -10.82 -13.39 10.77
N ALA A 276 -11.07 -13.65 12.06
CA ALA A 276 -11.06 -15.00 12.59
C ALA A 276 -12.27 -15.77 12.07
N VAL A 277 -12.04 -16.91 11.40
CA VAL A 277 -13.13 -17.74 10.84
C VAL A 277 -13.65 -18.79 11.82
N ARG A 278 -12.96 -18.96 12.94
CA ARG A 278 -13.32 -19.82 14.06
C ARG A 278 -12.70 -19.27 15.35
N ASP A 279 -13.23 -19.70 16.49
CA ASP A 279 -12.61 -19.41 17.79
C ASP A 279 -11.20 -20.00 17.82
N THR A 280 -10.24 -19.19 18.24
CA THR A 280 -8.84 -19.61 18.32
C THR A 280 -8.13 -18.92 19.47
N THR A 281 -7.09 -19.56 20.00
CA THR A 281 -6.25 -18.97 21.06
C THR A 281 -4.84 -18.75 20.53
N VAL A 282 -4.40 -17.50 20.55
CA VAL A 282 -3.05 -17.07 20.11
C VAL A 282 -2.41 -16.25 21.23
N HIS A 283 -1.18 -16.56 21.63
CA HIS A 283 -0.48 -15.91 22.74
C HIS A 283 -1.32 -15.75 24.03
N ASN A 284 -2.05 -16.81 24.42
CA ASN A 284 -2.96 -16.83 25.58
C ASN A 284 -4.16 -15.86 25.50
N VAL A 285 -4.45 -15.35 24.31
CA VAL A 285 -5.64 -14.51 24.04
C VAL A 285 -6.62 -15.29 23.19
N THR A 286 -7.87 -15.36 23.63
CA THR A 286 -8.96 -15.98 22.84
C THR A 286 -9.53 -14.93 21.88
N ILE A 287 -9.49 -15.24 20.59
CA ILE A 287 -10.08 -14.45 19.50
C ILE A 287 -11.28 -15.25 19.00
N MET A 288 -12.45 -14.64 19.01
CA MET A 288 -13.69 -15.30 18.64
C MET A 288 -13.92 -15.26 17.13
N ALA A 289 -14.66 -16.23 16.60
CA ALA A 289 -15.09 -16.21 15.21
C ALA A 289 -15.82 -14.90 14.88
N GLY A 290 -15.43 -14.25 13.76
CA GLY A 290 -15.92 -12.93 13.37
C GLY A 290 -15.15 -11.76 13.95
N ASP A 291 -14.25 -11.96 14.92
CA ASP A 291 -13.39 -10.89 15.42
C ASP A 291 -12.43 -10.39 14.33
N GLN A 292 -12.23 -9.10 14.33
CA GLN A 292 -11.36 -8.39 13.36
C GLN A 292 -9.97 -8.21 13.93
N VAL A 293 -8.96 -8.53 13.11
CA VAL A 293 -7.55 -8.44 13.46
C VAL A 293 -6.83 -7.54 12.46
N ALA A 294 -6.14 -6.52 12.94
CA ALA A 294 -5.24 -5.68 12.17
C ALA A 294 -3.79 -6.13 12.36
N LEU A 295 -3.20 -6.72 11.34
CA LEU A 295 -1.77 -7.00 11.31
C LEU A 295 -1.04 -5.75 10.83
N LEU A 296 -0.19 -5.18 11.67
CA LEU A 296 0.55 -3.97 11.38
C LEU A 296 1.91 -4.34 10.76
N ILE A 297 1.93 -4.47 9.44
CA ILE A 297 3.12 -4.87 8.67
C ILE A 297 4.25 -3.86 8.83
N GLY A 298 3.95 -2.57 8.78
CA GLY A 298 4.96 -1.52 8.98
C GLY A 298 5.68 -1.63 10.31
N PRO A 299 4.97 -1.58 11.47
CA PRO A 299 5.58 -1.78 12.78
C PRO A 299 6.27 -3.14 12.95
N ALA A 300 5.71 -4.23 12.42
CA ALA A 300 6.28 -5.57 12.52
C ALA A 300 7.60 -5.71 11.73
N ASN A 301 7.69 -5.10 10.54
CA ASN A 301 8.92 -5.06 9.75
C ASN A 301 10.01 -4.12 10.35
N ARG A 302 9.67 -3.39 11.39
CA ARG A 302 10.61 -2.58 12.19
C ARG A 302 10.71 -3.10 13.63
N ASP A 303 10.44 -4.39 13.84
CA ASP A 303 10.60 -5.00 15.16
C ASP A 303 12.09 -5.17 15.52
N PRO A 304 12.59 -4.53 16.59
CA PRO A 304 13.99 -4.61 17.00
C PRO A 304 14.40 -6.00 17.47
N ASP A 305 13.45 -6.84 17.86
CA ASP A 305 13.70 -8.23 18.23
C ASP A 305 14.06 -9.11 17.01
N VAL A 306 13.80 -8.61 15.78
CA VAL A 306 14.06 -9.31 14.53
C VAL A 306 15.08 -8.60 13.66
N PHE A 307 14.98 -7.28 13.56
CA PHE A 307 15.82 -6.47 12.65
C PHE A 307 16.76 -5.56 13.44
N GLU A 308 18.05 -5.70 13.24
CA GLU A 308 19.07 -4.79 13.79
C GLU A 308 18.87 -3.38 13.21
N ALA A 309 18.95 -2.33 14.04
CA ALA A 309 18.71 -0.95 13.64
C ALA A 309 17.48 -0.81 12.70
N PRO A 310 16.27 -1.19 13.16
CA PRO A 310 15.10 -1.37 12.30
C PRO A 310 14.64 -0.07 11.64
N ASP A 311 14.92 1.08 12.26
CA ASP A 311 14.55 2.41 11.75
C ASP A 311 15.61 3.04 10.83
N THR A 312 16.62 2.25 10.43
CA THR A 312 17.62 2.64 9.42
C THR A 312 17.32 1.94 8.10
N PHE A 313 17.22 2.71 7.01
CA PHE A 313 17.14 2.17 5.65
C PHE A 313 18.49 1.66 5.21
N ARG A 314 18.63 0.35 5.00
CA ARG A 314 19.90 -0.32 4.69
C ARG A 314 19.70 -1.37 3.59
N PRO A 315 19.79 -0.99 2.30
CA PRO A 315 19.78 -1.93 1.20
C PRO A 315 20.89 -3.00 1.35
N GLY A 316 20.61 -4.23 0.93
CA GLY A 316 21.55 -5.33 1.13
C GLY A 316 21.67 -5.84 2.57
N ARG A 317 20.73 -5.50 3.45
CA ARG A 317 20.63 -6.06 4.80
C ARG A 317 20.67 -7.60 4.73
N PRO A 318 21.50 -8.26 5.55
CA PRO A 318 21.49 -9.72 5.61
C PRO A 318 20.10 -10.22 6.06
N PRO A 319 19.70 -11.44 5.64
CA PRO A 319 18.48 -12.05 6.12
C PRO A 319 18.44 -12.06 7.65
N ALA A 320 17.33 -11.62 8.21
CA ALA A 320 17.16 -11.60 9.66
C ALA A 320 17.05 -13.03 10.20
N PRO A 321 17.77 -13.39 11.29
CA PRO A 321 17.68 -14.73 11.86
C PRO A 321 16.28 -15.09 12.35
N GLY A 322 15.48 -14.09 12.70
CA GLY A 322 14.12 -14.25 13.24
C GLY A 322 12.98 -14.21 12.23
N GLY A 323 13.27 -14.01 10.94
CA GLY A 323 12.20 -14.01 9.95
C GLY A 323 12.45 -13.17 8.69
N ALA A 324 11.64 -13.44 7.67
CA ALA A 324 11.61 -12.69 6.42
C ALA A 324 10.82 -11.39 6.57
N VAL A 325 11.02 -10.46 5.64
CA VAL A 325 10.18 -9.26 5.51
C VAL A 325 8.73 -9.68 5.29
N LEU A 326 7.85 -9.22 6.18
CA LEU A 326 6.43 -9.47 6.03
C LEU A 326 5.87 -8.63 4.87
N VAL A 327 5.03 -9.25 4.09
CA VAL A 327 4.33 -8.61 2.98
C VAL A 327 2.84 -8.85 3.12
N PRO A 328 1.98 -7.95 2.62
CA PRO A 328 0.54 -8.12 2.74
C PRO A 328 0.09 -9.41 2.06
N GLY A 329 -0.91 -10.06 2.67
CA GLY A 329 -1.64 -11.17 2.06
C GLY A 329 -2.57 -10.69 0.93
N TRP A 330 -3.62 -11.48 0.66
CA TRP A 330 -4.64 -11.11 -0.33
C TRP A 330 -5.26 -9.71 -0.07
N PRO A 331 -5.51 -8.87 -1.09
CA PRO A 331 -5.08 -9.02 -2.49
C PRO A 331 -3.67 -8.49 -2.75
N GLY A 332 -3.02 -7.86 -1.77
CA GLY A 332 -1.74 -7.18 -1.90
C GLY A 332 -0.62 -8.09 -2.42
N ALA A 333 -0.59 -9.34 -1.95
CA ALA A 333 0.42 -10.33 -2.34
C ALA A 333 0.48 -10.57 -3.86
N PHE A 334 -0.66 -10.43 -4.58
CA PHE A 334 -0.69 -10.64 -6.03
C PHE A 334 -0.04 -9.52 -6.82
N PHE A 335 -0.14 -8.29 -6.30
CA PHE A 335 0.38 -7.11 -6.99
C PHE A 335 1.81 -6.79 -6.62
N LEU A 336 2.34 -7.46 -5.61
CA LEU A 336 3.70 -7.23 -5.15
C LEU A 336 4.78 -7.58 -6.19
N PRO A 337 4.69 -8.69 -6.94
CA PRO A 337 5.62 -8.95 -8.05
C PRO A 337 5.59 -7.84 -9.11
N LEU A 338 4.39 -7.37 -9.47
CA LEU A 338 4.23 -6.25 -10.40
C LEU A 338 4.85 -4.96 -9.85
N ALA A 339 4.57 -4.64 -8.58
CA ALA A 339 5.12 -3.43 -7.96
C ALA A 339 6.66 -3.48 -7.87
N ARG A 340 7.24 -4.65 -7.56
CA ARG A 340 8.69 -4.86 -7.58
C ARG A 340 9.27 -4.64 -8.98
N ALA A 341 8.66 -5.23 -10.00
CA ALA A 341 9.10 -5.09 -11.38
C ALA A 341 9.01 -3.64 -11.87
N GLN A 342 7.87 -2.98 -11.64
CA GLN A 342 7.69 -1.58 -12.01
C GLN A 342 8.66 -0.66 -11.27
N ALA A 343 8.86 -0.84 -9.97
CA ALA A 343 9.80 -0.05 -9.19
C ALA A 343 11.25 -0.25 -9.68
N ALA A 344 11.64 -1.48 -10.02
CA ALA A 344 12.96 -1.78 -10.56
C ALA A 344 13.20 -1.08 -11.90
N VAL A 345 12.27 -1.22 -12.84
CA VAL A 345 12.33 -0.56 -14.15
C VAL A 345 12.37 0.97 -13.99
N ALA A 346 11.49 1.53 -13.14
CA ALA A 346 11.41 2.97 -12.95
C ALA A 346 12.65 3.55 -12.28
N LEU A 347 13.20 2.92 -11.24
CA LEU A 347 14.43 3.37 -10.57
C LEU A 347 15.62 3.34 -11.52
N THR A 348 15.76 2.27 -12.32
CA THR A 348 16.82 2.17 -13.34
C THR A 348 16.70 3.28 -14.39
N ALA A 349 15.49 3.54 -14.87
CA ALA A 349 15.25 4.61 -15.84
C ALA A 349 15.53 6.00 -15.25
N LEU A 350 15.09 6.24 -14.00
CA LEU A 350 15.28 7.54 -13.32
C LEU A 350 16.75 7.82 -13.04
N VAL A 351 17.52 6.85 -12.53
CA VAL A 351 18.94 7.05 -12.22
C VAL A 351 19.78 7.28 -13.49
N THR A 352 19.36 6.66 -14.60
CA THR A 352 19.99 6.87 -15.90
C THR A 352 19.68 8.27 -16.47
N ARG A 353 18.42 8.71 -16.36
CA ARG A 353 17.93 9.96 -16.93
C ARG A 353 18.33 11.19 -16.11
N PHE A 354 18.33 11.04 -14.77
CA PHE A 354 18.61 12.12 -13.81
C PHE A 354 19.72 11.73 -12.83
N PRO A 355 20.97 11.64 -13.30
CA PRO A 355 22.10 11.15 -12.48
C PRO A 355 22.44 12.07 -11.30
N GLY A 356 22.04 13.34 -11.34
CA GLY A 356 22.26 14.36 -10.31
C GLY A 356 21.07 14.58 -9.38
N LEU A 357 20.05 13.73 -9.41
CA LEU A 357 18.79 13.93 -8.69
C LEU A 357 19.02 14.13 -7.18
N THR A 358 18.44 15.20 -6.63
CA THR A 358 18.50 15.55 -5.21
C THR A 358 17.14 16.00 -4.71
N ALA A 359 16.87 15.89 -3.40
CA ALA A 359 15.66 16.45 -2.81
C ALA A 359 15.67 17.98 -2.88
N ALA A 360 14.54 18.59 -3.28
CA ALA A 360 14.37 20.03 -3.42
C ALA A 360 13.41 20.64 -2.38
N GLY A 361 12.91 19.85 -1.44
CA GLY A 361 11.98 20.32 -0.40
C GLY A 361 11.43 19.19 0.46
N PRO A 362 10.51 19.51 1.37
CA PRO A 362 9.93 18.52 2.26
C PRO A 362 9.04 17.55 1.50
N VAL A 363 9.08 16.28 1.94
CA VAL A 363 8.13 15.26 1.50
C VAL A 363 6.76 15.54 2.12
N VAL A 364 5.72 15.60 1.28
CA VAL A 364 4.35 15.73 1.76
C VAL A 364 3.65 14.39 1.62
N ARG A 365 3.23 13.82 2.75
CA ARG A 365 2.44 12.59 2.78
C ARG A 365 0.95 12.87 2.59
N LYS A 366 0.19 11.87 2.14
CA LYS A 366 -1.26 11.92 2.09
C LYS A 366 -1.81 11.76 3.51
N VAL A 367 -2.75 12.58 3.87
CA VAL A 367 -3.49 12.47 5.15
C VAL A 367 -4.61 11.45 5.03
N ARG A 368 -5.00 10.84 6.13
CA ARG A 368 -6.01 9.77 6.20
C ARG A 368 -5.69 8.59 5.28
N ALA A 369 -4.41 8.24 5.24
CA ALA A 369 -3.89 7.15 4.43
C ALA A 369 -3.21 6.08 5.31
N PRO A 370 -3.88 5.52 6.34
CA PRO A 370 -3.28 4.62 7.32
C PRO A 370 -2.77 3.32 6.72
N VAL A 371 -3.36 2.85 5.64
CA VAL A 371 -2.94 1.62 4.96
C VAL A 371 -1.74 1.87 4.07
N SER A 372 -1.78 2.92 3.26
CA SER A 372 -0.78 3.17 2.21
C SER A 372 0.33 4.12 2.63
N HIS A 373 0.06 5.08 3.53
CA HIS A 373 0.98 6.16 3.89
C HIS A 373 1.63 6.84 2.67
N GLY A 374 0.87 6.98 1.61
CA GLY A 374 1.37 7.36 0.31
C GLY A 374 1.87 8.79 0.25
N VAL A 375 2.78 9.03 -0.67
CA VAL A 375 3.35 10.34 -0.95
C VAL A 375 2.39 11.16 -1.80
N ARG A 376 2.17 12.42 -1.43
CA ARG A 376 1.39 13.39 -2.18
C ARG A 376 2.28 14.29 -3.05
N ARG A 377 3.46 14.67 -2.51
CA ARG A 377 4.42 15.52 -3.18
C ARG A 377 5.84 15.13 -2.76
N LEU A 378 6.72 15.02 -3.74
CA LEU A 378 8.15 14.72 -3.56
C LEU A 378 8.98 15.63 -4.45
N PRO A 379 9.26 16.89 -4.01
CA PRO A 379 10.03 17.82 -4.80
C PRO A 379 11.47 17.37 -4.96
N ALA A 380 11.98 17.41 -6.18
CA ALA A 380 13.37 17.07 -6.49
C ALA A 380 13.96 18.03 -7.51
N ARG A 381 15.29 18.11 -7.54
CA ARG A 381 16.08 18.85 -8.52
C ARG A 381 16.97 17.87 -9.28
N THR A 382 17.01 18.05 -10.62
CA THR A 382 17.79 17.22 -11.55
C THR A 382 19.23 17.65 -11.71
#